data_bee8b1daaa2dfc73a7d2b3f127479053
#
_entry.id   bee8b1daaa2dfc73a7d2b3f127479053
#
_cell.length_a   1.000
_cell.length_b   1.000
_cell.length_c   1.000
_cell.angle_alpha   90.00
_cell.angle_beta   90.00
_cell.angle_gamma   90.00
#
_symmetry.space_group_name_H-M   'P 1'
#
loop_
_entity.id
_entity.type
_entity.pdbx_description
1 polymer ?
#
loop_
_entity_poly.entity_id
_entity_poly.type
_entity_poly.pdbx_seq_one_letter_code
_entity_poly.pdbx_strand_id
1 'polypeptide(L)'
;MGRTCVEIHEWIEEQVERPIEEWEDRQEERCREERCKWWMLCLNKLFCWLVWVTVKVVRWVVVTVGKWVTRVVCTVVNVILDVIGFIVGLILSIPIIGGIIRTVLNWVLEIIWRIVGIFDFILSLAGVRPRKKMYFGVVIPVINDVPLATQAQLQPLVDSVIEIYDRTSNIDARFTGFCESGISPPGGSITVDCGAGGFFADWWVDGSWFEFVTKTCKFTSNWRNVIGYGGEIVGFVVNDIQPGTTNGCSMSGTHNYVTIEGPALRPPALLAHEIGHACLLGHNEDTGNLMNSATPGIAQPLLTNWQSSVVRSSRHVTYL
;
A
#
# COMPACT_ATOMS: atom_id res chain seq x y z
N MET A 1 9.90 -16.00 19.27
CA MET A 1 10.15 -14.55 19.28
C MET A 1 11.54 -14.19 18.73
N GLY A 2 12.66 -14.79 19.15
CA GLY A 2 13.98 -14.49 18.58
C GLY A 2 14.15 -14.78 17.08
N ARG A 3 13.50 -15.81 16.53
CA ARG A 3 13.59 -16.17 15.11
C ARG A 3 13.08 -15.09 14.16
N THR A 4 11.94 -14.49 14.44
CA THR A 4 11.33 -13.50 13.55
C THR A 4 12.19 -12.23 13.37
N CYS A 5 12.88 -11.79 14.44
CA CYS A 5 13.77 -10.64 14.35
C CYS A 5 15.09 -10.99 13.63
N VAL A 6 15.58 -12.23 13.76
CA VAL A 6 16.75 -12.71 13.01
C VAL A 6 16.41 -12.82 11.51
N GLU A 7 15.28 -13.41 11.17
CA GLU A 7 14.81 -13.52 9.78
C GLU A 7 14.59 -12.16 9.13
N ILE A 8 14.09 -11.15 9.87
CA ILE A 8 13.95 -9.78 9.37
C ILE A 8 15.33 -9.15 9.15
N HIS A 9 16.28 -9.40 10.02
CA HIS A 9 17.64 -8.87 9.89
C HIS A 9 18.36 -9.46 8.69
N GLU A 10 18.35 -10.79 8.55
CA GLU A 10 18.91 -11.51 7.40
C GLU A 10 18.26 -11.06 6.08
N TRP A 11 16.95 -10.85 6.09
CA TRP A 11 16.22 -10.39 4.92
C TRP A 11 16.59 -8.94 4.54
N ILE A 12 16.74 -8.01 5.52
CA ILE A 12 17.19 -6.63 5.25
C ILE A 12 18.61 -6.65 4.65
N GLU A 13 19.49 -7.47 5.19
CA GLU A 13 20.86 -7.65 4.68
C GLU A 13 20.84 -8.15 3.22
N GLU A 14 20.03 -9.15 2.92
CA GLU A 14 19.95 -9.74 1.59
C GLU A 14 19.23 -8.86 0.56
N GLN A 15 18.11 -8.22 0.92
CA GLN A 15 17.26 -7.53 -0.04
C GLN A 15 17.53 -6.02 -0.14
N VAL A 16 18.22 -5.44 0.82
CA VAL A 16 18.48 -3.99 0.85
C VAL A 16 19.98 -3.70 0.79
N GLU A 17 20.80 -4.37 1.60
CA GLU A 17 22.24 -4.08 1.65
C GLU A 17 22.96 -4.62 0.42
N ARG A 18 22.73 -5.86 -0.01
CA ARG A 18 23.34 -6.43 -1.23
C ARG A 18 23.06 -5.65 -2.51
N PRO A 19 21.82 -5.30 -2.84
CA PRO A 19 21.54 -4.51 -4.06
C PRO A 19 22.23 -3.14 -4.05
N ILE A 20 22.48 -2.58 -2.87
CA ILE A 20 23.20 -1.30 -2.74
C ILE A 20 24.69 -1.50 -2.94
N GLU A 21 25.27 -2.56 -2.41
CA GLU A 21 26.66 -2.92 -2.66
C GLU A 21 26.91 -3.18 -4.14
N GLU A 22 26.05 -3.95 -4.80
CA GLU A 22 26.13 -4.18 -6.25
C GLU A 22 25.93 -2.90 -7.09
N TRP A 23 25.14 -1.95 -6.60
CA TRP A 23 24.98 -0.66 -7.25
C TRP A 23 26.20 0.23 -7.02
N GLU A 24 26.79 0.23 -5.81
CA GLU A 24 28.02 0.91 -5.45
C GLU A 24 29.17 0.42 -6.34
N ASP A 25 29.37 -0.89 -6.43
CA ASP A 25 30.40 -1.50 -7.27
C ASP A 25 30.25 -1.10 -8.74
N ARG A 26 29.04 -1.12 -9.27
CA ARG A 26 28.75 -0.68 -10.66
C ARG A 26 29.07 0.80 -10.89
N GLN A 27 28.84 1.67 -9.92
CA GLN A 27 29.14 3.08 -10.05
C GLN A 27 30.64 3.35 -9.92
N GLU A 28 31.36 2.61 -9.05
CA GLU A 28 32.82 2.70 -8.94
C GLU A 28 33.50 2.20 -10.21
N GLU A 29 33.02 1.11 -10.80
CA GLU A 29 33.54 0.56 -12.06
C GLU A 29 33.35 1.55 -13.20
N ARG A 30 32.16 2.16 -13.32
CA ARG A 30 31.83 3.19 -14.30
C ARG A 30 32.74 4.43 -14.19
N CYS A 31 33.01 4.89 -12.97
CA CYS A 31 33.92 6.00 -12.73
C CYS A 31 35.38 5.63 -12.99
N ARG A 32 35.76 4.35 -12.89
CA ARG A 32 37.12 3.86 -13.18
C ARG A 32 37.38 3.76 -14.70
N GLU A 33 36.37 3.42 -15.48
CA GLU A 33 36.46 3.29 -16.93
C GLU A 33 36.46 4.64 -17.66
N GLU A 34 35.86 5.68 -17.13
CA GLU A 34 35.83 7.02 -17.73
C GLU A 34 37.15 7.76 -17.50
N ARG A 35 38.12 7.54 -18.39
CA ARG A 35 39.38 8.34 -18.40
C ARG A 35 39.10 9.80 -18.76
N CYS A 36 39.62 10.70 -17.93
CA CYS A 36 39.58 12.16 -18.16
C CYS A 36 40.17 12.54 -19.51
N LYS A 37 39.39 12.90 -20.51
CA LYS A 37 39.87 13.49 -21.74
C LYS A 37 40.15 14.95 -21.47
N TRP A 38 41.35 15.44 -21.83
CA TRP A 38 41.88 16.74 -21.44
C TRP A 38 41.05 17.95 -21.90
N TRP A 39 40.22 17.81 -22.94
CA TRP A 39 39.31 18.87 -23.43
C TRP A 39 37.99 19.02 -22.69
N MET A 40 37.67 18.15 -21.75
CA MET A 40 36.43 18.19 -20.96
C MET A 40 36.65 18.75 -19.56
N LEU A 41 37.69 19.55 -19.31
CA LEU A 41 37.96 20.27 -18.05
C LEU A 41 37.71 19.43 -16.76
N CYS A 42 37.94 18.12 -16.82
CA CYS A 42 37.75 17.20 -15.70
C CYS A 42 36.38 17.26 -15.01
N LEU A 43 35.33 17.72 -15.70
CA LEU A 43 33.94 17.68 -15.19
C LEU A 43 33.53 16.28 -14.76
N ASN A 44 34.08 15.23 -15.41
CA ASN A 44 33.89 13.83 -15.02
C ASN A 44 34.46 13.53 -13.62
N LYS A 45 35.54 14.19 -13.19
CA LYS A 45 36.05 14.04 -11.82
C LYS A 45 35.10 14.62 -10.78
N LEU A 46 34.49 15.75 -11.07
CA LEU A 46 33.50 16.38 -10.22
C LEU A 46 32.22 15.53 -10.19
N PHE A 47 31.81 14.99 -11.33
CA PHE A 47 30.66 14.09 -11.43
C PHE A 47 30.91 12.80 -10.66
N CYS A 48 32.06 12.13 -10.83
CA CYS A 48 32.40 10.94 -10.09
C CYS A 48 32.58 11.20 -8.60
N TRP A 49 33.09 12.36 -8.20
CA TRP A 49 33.13 12.75 -6.80
C TRP A 49 31.73 12.95 -6.21
N LEU A 50 30.81 13.61 -6.93
CA LEU A 50 29.42 13.77 -6.52
C LEU A 50 28.70 12.42 -6.43
N VAL A 51 28.91 11.54 -7.41
CA VAL A 51 28.37 10.17 -7.38
C VAL A 51 28.90 9.41 -6.17
N TRP A 52 30.21 9.47 -5.91
CA TRP A 52 30.82 8.80 -4.77
C TRP A 52 30.32 9.33 -3.40
N VAL A 53 30.18 10.65 -3.26
CA VAL A 53 29.57 11.26 -2.05
C VAL A 53 28.14 10.83 -1.89
N THR A 54 27.37 10.83 -2.99
CA THR A 54 25.96 10.40 -2.99
C THR A 54 25.83 8.93 -2.59
N VAL A 55 26.70 8.06 -3.16
CA VAL A 55 26.74 6.62 -2.81
C VAL A 55 27.03 6.41 -1.33
N LYS A 56 28.06 7.09 -0.80
CA LYS A 56 28.39 6.97 0.64
C LYS A 56 27.29 7.48 1.56
N VAL A 57 26.63 8.59 1.19
CA VAL A 57 25.52 9.13 1.96
C VAL A 57 24.31 8.18 1.89
N VAL A 58 23.99 7.65 0.71
CA VAL A 58 22.92 6.67 0.53
C VAL A 58 23.22 5.40 1.34
N ARG A 59 24.42 4.85 1.25
CA ARG A 59 24.83 3.67 2.03
C ARG A 59 24.74 3.93 3.54
N TRP A 60 25.29 5.06 4.01
CA TRP A 60 25.21 5.41 5.44
C TRP A 60 23.77 5.54 5.90
N VAL A 61 22.91 6.22 5.12
CA VAL A 61 21.48 6.39 5.41
C VAL A 61 20.81 5.01 5.43
N VAL A 62 21.02 4.18 4.42
CA VAL A 62 20.34 2.88 4.32
C VAL A 62 20.77 1.92 5.41
N VAL A 63 22.07 1.81 5.73
CA VAL A 63 22.56 0.96 6.83
C VAL A 63 22.08 1.48 8.18
N THR A 64 22.12 2.79 8.40
CA THR A 64 21.66 3.39 9.66
C THR A 64 20.15 3.25 9.81
N VAL A 65 19.40 3.45 8.74
CA VAL A 65 17.95 3.28 8.69
C VAL A 65 17.57 1.82 8.79
N GLY A 66 18.27 0.91 8.11
CA GLY A 66 18.03 -0.53 8.20
C GLY A 66 18.16 -1.01 9.65
N LYS A 67 19.24 -0.63 10.35
CA LYS A 67 19.43 -0.94 11.77
C LYS A 67 18.37 -0.31 12.67
N TRP A 68 17.97 0.92 12.39
CA TRP A 68 16.92 1.61 13.14
C TRP A 68 15.56 0.98 12.87
N VAL A 69 15.22 0.71 11.61
CA VAL A 69 13.97 0.03 11.21
C VAL A 69 13.90 -1.35 11.85
N THR A 70 14.97 -2.16 11.79
CA THR A 70 15.00 -3.47 12.44
C THR A 70 14.73 -3.34 13.95
N ARG A 71 15.36 -2.38 14.61
CA ARG A 71 15.17 -2.14 16.05
C ARG A 71 13.76 -1.68 16.35
N VAL A 72 13.22 -0.73 15.57
CA VAL A 72 11.84 -0.21 15.74
C VAL A 72 10.83 -1.31 15.42
N VAL A 73 11.01 -2.07 14.34
CA VAL A 73 10.13 -3.20 13.97
C VAL A 73 10.13 -4.25 15.06
N CYS A 74 11.30 -4.65 15.57
CA CYS A 74 11.39 -5.63 16.66
C CYS A 74 10.77 -5.09 17.96
N THR A 75 10.97 -3.82 18.28
CA THR A 75 10.35 -3.18 19.45
C THR A 75 8.83 -3.07 19.28
N VAL A 76 8.38 -2.62 18.12
CA VAL A 76 6.94 -2.48 17.80
C VAL A 76 6.25 -3.85 17.75
N VAL A 77 6.87 -4.85 17.15
CA VAL A 77 6.33 -6.23 17.14
C VAL A 77 6.20 -6.77 18.56
N ASN A 78 7.17 -6.57 19.42
CA ASN A 78 7.09 -7.00 20.81
C ASN A 78 5.98 -6.23 21.57
N VAL A 79 5.92 -4.90 21.42
CA VAL A 79 4.86 -4.08 22.03
C VAL A 79 3.48 -4.44 21.47
N ILE A 80 3.36 -4.66 20.15
CA ILE A 80 2.10 -5.09 19.53
C ILE A 80 1.68 -6.47 20.04
N LEU A 81 2.61 -7.41 20.16
CA LEU A 81 2.30 -8.75 20.69
C LEU A 81 1.88 -8.71 22.16
N ASP A 82 2.51 -7.86 22.97
CA ASP A 82 2.13 -7.65 24.38
C ASP A 82 0.77 -6.94 24.49
N VAL A 83 0.54 -5.91 23.66
CA VAL A 83 -0.74 -5.19 23.57
C VAL A 83 -1.82 -6.07 22.96
N ILE A 84 -1.53 -6.86 21.93
CA ILE A 84 -2.49 -7.85 21.37
C ILE A 84 -2.81 -8.93 22.41
N GLY A 85 -1.83 -9.41 23.14
CA GLY A 85 -2.06 -10.38 24.23
C GLY A 85 -3.00 -9.81 25.30
N PHE A 86 -2.83 -8.56 25.66
CA PHE A 86 -3.71 -7.85 26.60
C PHE A 86 -5.10 -7.56 25.99
N ILE A 87 -5.15 -7.08 24.75
CA ILE A 87 -6.39 -6.71 24.03
C ILE A 87 -7.19 -7.94 23.62
N VAL A 88 -6.56 -9.03 23.17
CA VAL A 88 -7.27 -10.29 22.87
C VAL A 88 -7.99 -10.82 24.08
N GLY A 89 -7.42 -10.68 25.28
CA GLY A 89 -8.12 -11.00 26.54
C GLY A 89 -9.37 -10.13 26.78
N LEU A 90 -9.34 -8.88 26.35
CA LEU A 90 -10.44 -7.92 26.50
C LEU A 90 -11.49 -8.00 25.36
N ILE A 91 -11.07 -8.23 24.11
CA ILE A 91 -11.90 -8.20 22.89
C ILE A 91 -12.83 -9.40 22.77
N LEU A 92 -12.45 -10.55 23.33
CA LEU A 92 -13.30 -11.75 23.28
C LEU A 92 -14.61 -11.58 24.06
N SER A 93 -14.77 -10.48 24.83
CA SER A 93 -15.94 -10.27 25.68
C SER A 93 -16.95 -9.23 25.17
N ILE A 94 -16.64 -8.36 24.15
CA ILE A 94 -17.56 -7.28 23.76
C ILE A 94 -17.50 -7.00 22.23
N PRO A 95 -18.50 -7.48 21.43
CA PRO A 95 -18.48 -7.34 19.95
C PRO A 95 -18.44 -5.89 19.41
N ILE A 96 -19.04 -4.96 20.14
CA ILE A 96 -19.21 -3.55 19.68
C ILE A 96 -17.92 -2.75 19.85
N ILE A 97 -17.09 -3.07 20.84
CA ILE A 97 -15.82 -2.37 21.09
C ILE A 97 -14.73 -2.81 20.10
N GLY A 98 -14.85 -3.98 19.49
CA GLY A 98 -13.88 -4.55 18.56
C GLY A 98 -13.60 -3.65 17.34
N GLY A 99 -14.63 -3.05 16.75
CA GLY A 99 -14.49 -2.13 15.60
C GLY A 99 -13.71 -0.87 15.93
N ILE A 100 -14.04 -0.22 17.05
CA ILE A 100 -13.36 1.02 17.48
C ILE A 100 -11.89 0.73 17.82
N ILE A 101 -11.61 -0.33 18.57
CA ILE A 101 -10.23 -0.70 18.94
C ILE A 101 -9.40 -1.00 17.69
N ARG A 102 -9.98 -1.68 16.70
CA ARG A 102 -9.31 -1.99 15.45
C ARG A 102 -8.99 -0.75 14.63
N THR A 103 -9.93 0.18 14.53
CA THR A 103 -9.68 1.48 13.85
C THR A 103 -8.58 2.27 14.54
N VAL A 104 -8.57 2.32 15.87
CA VAL A 104 -7.50 2.96 16.64
C VAL A 104 -6.16 2.25 16.41
N LEU A 105 -6.13 0.91 16.40
CA LEU A 105 -4.92 0.15 16.08
C LEU A 105 -4.42 0.42 14.67
N ASN A 106 -5.31 0.42 13.67
CA ASN A 106 -4.95 0.74 12.29
C ASN A 106 -4.39 2.18 12.19
N TRP A 107 -4.95 3.12 12.91
CA TRP A 107 -4.43 4.49 13.01
C TRP A 107 -3.01 4.53 13.59
N VAL A 108 -2.79 3.84 14.68
CA VAL A 108 -1.47 3.76 15.33
C VAL A 108 -0.46 3.10 14.39
N LEU A 109 -0.84 2.01 13.74
CA LEU A 109 0.01 1.33 12.76
C LEU A 109 0.31 2.23 11.54
N GLU A 110 -0.69 2.97 11.04
CA GLU A 110 -0.46 3.92 9.93
C GLU A 110 0.56 4.99 10.33
N ILE A 111 0.44 5.58 11.51
CA ILE A 111 1.39 6.59 12.01
C ILE A 111 2.79 5.99 12.13
N ILE A 112 2.93 4.83 12.76
CA ILE A 112 4.22 4.17 12.97
C ILE A 112 4.90 3.89 11.63
N TRP A 113 4.18 3.26 10.70
CA TRP A 113 4.75 2.88 9.41
C TRP A 113 4.99 4.08 8.50
N ARG A 114 4.23 5.17 8.65
CA ARG A 114 4.53 6.45 8.01
C ARG A 114 5.83 7.07 8.53
N ILE A 115 6.07 7.03 9.82
CA ILE A 115 7.34 7.50 10.40
C ILE A 115 8.50 6.66 9.84
N VAL A 116 8.36 5.35 9.78
CA VAL A 116 9.35 4.47 9.13
C VAL A 116 9.48 4.78 7.64
N GLY A 117 8.38 5.06 6.96
CA GLY A 117 8.33 5.40 5.54
C GLY A 117 8.88 6.79 5.18
N ILE A 118 9.18 7.68 6.13
CA ILE A 118 9.71 9.04 5.86
C ILE A 118 11.00 8.98 5.02
N PHE A 119 11.89 8.05 5.31
CA PHE A 119 13.12 7.90 4.54
C PHE A 119 12.86 7.49 3.10
N ASP A 120 11.96 6.55 2.90
CA ASP A 120 11.53 6.11 1.57
C ASP A 120 10.84 7.23 0.80
N PHE A 121 10.05 8.04 1.50
CA PHE A 121 9.45 9.25 0.96
C PHE A 121 10.52 10.23 0.46
N ILE A 122 11.53 10.56 1.27
CA ILE A 122 12.61 11.47 0.93
C ILE A 122 13.45 10.92 -0.25
N LEU A 123 13.84 9.65 -0.20
CA LEU A 123 14.57 8.99 -1.28
C LEU A 123 13.77 9.00 -2.58
N SER A 124 12.47 8.72 -2.50
CA SER A 124 11.58 8.73 -3.65
C SER A 124 11.42 10.12 -4.27
N LEU A 125 11.34 11.18 -3.46
CA LEU A 125 11.36 12.58 -3.94
C LEU A 125 12.66 12.91 -4.68
N ALA A 126 13.79 12.38 -4.21
CA ALA A 126 15.08 12.51 -4.86
C ALA A 126 15.24 11.60 -6.10
N GLY A 127 14.19 10.88 -6.50
CA GLY A 127 14.20 9.97 -7.66
C GLY A 127 14.78 8.59 -7.38
N VAL A 128 15.19 8.29 -6.14
CA VAL A 128 15.68 6.97 -5.75
C VAL A 128 14.50 6.11 -5.29
N ARG A 129 14.11 5.17 -6.15
CA ARG A 129 12.92 4.33 -5.95
C ARG A 129 13.26 2.84 -6.07
N PRO A 130 13.85 2.21 -5.03
CA PRO A 130 14.03 0.76 -5.01
C PRO A 130 12.68 0.06 -5.20
N ARG A 131 12.67 -1.11 -5.83
CA ARG A 131 11.42 -1.84 -6.07
C ARG A 131 10.79 -2.27 -4.76
N LYS A 132 9.48 -1.94 -4.59
CA LYS A 132 8.66 -2.34 -3.45
C LYS A 132 7.50 -3.21 -3.92
N LYS A 133 6.80 -3.83 -3.00
CA LYS A 133 5.64 -4.67 -3.26
C LYS A 133 4.39 -4.06 -2.62
N MET A 134 3.26 -4.26 -3.25
CA MET A 134 1.94 -3.97 -2.71
C MET A 134 1.05 -5.17 -3.00
N TYR A 135 0.28 -5.62 -2.03
CA TYR A 135 -0.60 -6.78 -2.18
C TYR A 135 -2.05 -6.30 -2.20
N PHE A 136 -2.84 -6.86 -3.11
CA PHE A 136 -4.26 -6.53 -3.20
C PHE A 136 -5.07 -7.70 -3.73
N GLY A 137 -6.32 -7.82 -3.27
CA GLY A 137 -7.29 -8.80 -3.71
C GLY A 137 -8.63 -8.15 -4.00
N VAL A 138 -9.57 -8.90 -4.58
CA VAL A 138 -10.91 -8.43 -4.88
C VAL A 138 -11.95 -9.42 -4.38
N VAL A 139 -12.92 -8.92 -3.61
CA VAL A 139 -14.10 -9.67 -3.19
C VAL A 139 -15.27 -9.35 -4.12
N ILE A 140 -15.92 -10.40 -4.59
CA ILE A 140 -17.14 -10.35 -5.37
C ILE A 140 -18.27 -10.94 -4.53
N PRO A 141 -19.14 -10.13 -3.92
CA PRO A 141 -20.28 -10.65 -3.19
C PRO A 141 -21.25 -11.36 -4.11
N VAL A 142 -21.80 -12.47 -3.63
CA VAL A 142 -22.87 -13.23 -4.29
C VAL A 142 -24.14 -12.99 -3.52
N ILE A 143 -25.13 -12.34 -4.14
CA ILE A 143 -26.42 -12.01 -3.52
C ILE A 143 -27.51 -12.78 -4.26
N ASN A 144 -28.30 -13.58 -3.54
CA ASN A 144 -29.32 -14.45 -4.12
C ASN A 144 -28.76 -15.33 -5.26
N ASP A 145 -27.62 -15.96 -5.02
CA ASP A 145 -26.89 -16.80 -5.96
C ASP A 145 -26.38 -16.07 -7.24
N VAL A 146 -26.41 -14.76 -7.26
CA VAL A 146 -25.92 -13.94 -8.38
C VAL A 146 -24.71 -13.12 -7.91
N PRO A 147 -23.52 -13.28 -8.53
CA PRO A 147 -22.37 -12.45 -8.24
C PRO A 147 -22.58 -11.02 -8.76
N LEU A 148 -22.19 -10.03 -7.97
CA LEU A 148 -22.32 -8.59 -8.33
C LEU A 148 -21.46 -8.19 -9.52
N ALA A 149 -20.44 -8.97 -9.86
CA ALA A 149 -19.63 -8.81 -11.06
C ALA A 149 -18.97 -10.14 -11.41
N THR A 150 -18.55 -10.30 -12.65
CA THR A 150 -17.70 -11.42 -13.06
C THR A 150 -16.22 -11.07 -12.95
N GLN A 151 -15.37 -12.06 -12.76
CA GLN A 151 -13.91 -11.87 -12.75
C GLN A 151 -13.44 -11.23 -14.08
N ALA A 152 -14.03 -11.62 -15.21
CA ALA A 152 -13.71 -11.05 -16.53
C ALA A 152 -14.00 -9.53 -16.61
N GLN A 153 -15.06 -9.05 -15.95
CA GLN A 153 -15.36 -7.62 -15.89
C GLN A 153 -14.38 -6.85 -15.01
N LEU A 154 -13.79 -7.51 -14.02
CA LEU A 154 -12.87 -6.90 -13.03
C LEU A 154 -11.40 -6.99 -13.46
N GLN A 155 -11.05 -7.94 -14.34
CA GLN A 155 -9.67 -8.13 -14.76
C GLN A 155 -9.00 -6.86 -15.32
N PRO A 156 -9.67 -6.03 -16.14
CA PRO A 156 -9.07 -4.77 -16.61
C PRO A 156 -8.72 -3.79 -15.49
N LEU A 157 -9.50 -3.79 -14.37
CA LEU A 157 -9.19 -2.97 -13.21
C LEU A 157 -7.95 -3.48 -12.46
N VAL A 158 -7.83 -4.80 -12.34
CA VAL A 158 -6.65 -5.47 -11.76
C VAL A 158 -5.39 -5.17 -12.57
N ASP A 159 -5.46 -5.35 -13.89
CA ASP A 159 -4.34 -5.09 -14.79
C ASP A 159 -3.88 -3.62 -14.71
N SER A 160 -4.85 -2.71 -14.63
CA SER A 160 -4.61 -1.28 -14.48
C SER A 160 -3.88 -0.93 -13.17
N VAL A 161 -4.24 -1.56 -12.06
CA VAL A 161 -3.50 -1.40 -10.78
C VAL A 161 -2.04 -1.80 -10.96
N ILE A 162 -1.79 -2.97 -11.53
CA ILE A 162 -0.43 -3.49 -11.72
C ILE A 162 0.39 -2.54 -12.59
N GLU A 163 -0.15 -2.14 -13.73
CA GLU A 163 0.55 -1.29 -14.69
C GLU A 163 0.83 0.12 -14.14
N ILE A 164 -0.17 0.77 -13.54
CA ILE A 164 -0.05 2.15 -13.07
C ILE A 164 0.98 2.26 -11.96
N TYR A 165 0.92 1.39 -10.95
CA TYR A 165 1.84 1.46 -9.80
C TYR A 165 3.25 1.01 -10.16
N ASP A 166 3.41 0.08 -11.08
CA ASP A 166 4.71 -0.29 -11.63
C ASP A 166 5.37 0.91 -12.32
N ARG A 167 4.67 1.49 -13.28
CA ARG A 167 5.18 2.57 -14.11
C ARG A 167 5.43 3.88 -13.34
N THR A 168 4.52 4.26 -12.46
CA THR A 168 4.59 5.57 -11.79
C THR A 168 5.41 5.58 -10.51
N SER A 169 5.47 4.43 -9.83
CA SER A 169 5.99 4.38 -8.46
C SER A 169 7.05 3.29 -8.24
N ASN A 170 7.40 2.50 -9.26
CA ASN A 170 8.26 1.32 -9.15
C ASN A 170 7.79 0.37 -8.04
N ILE A 171 6.48 0.09 -8.02
CA ILE A 171 5.83 -0.83 -7.08
C ILE A 171 5.35 -2.07 -7.84
N ASP A 172 5.80 -3.25 -7.42
CA ASP A 172 5.31 -4.54 -7.86
C ASP A 172 3.95 -4.81 -7.17
N ALA A 173 2.87 -4.36 -7.80
CA ALA A 173 1.52 -4.59 -7.31
C ALA A 173 1.12 -6.05 -7.61
N ARG A 174 0.94 -6.84 -6.54
CA ARG A 174 0.66 -8.27 -6.60
C ARG A 174 -0.79 -8.55 -6.32
N PHE A 175 -1.48 -8.99 -7.35
CA PHE A 175 -2.84 -9.47 -7.22
C PHE A 175 -2.86 -10.84 -6.58
N THR A 176 -3.59 -10.98 -5.48
CA THR A 176 -3.66 -12.22 -4.69
C THR A 176 -4.83 -13.11 -5.09
N GLY A 177 -5.82 -12.56 -5.77
CA GLY A 177 -6.93 -13.32 -6.35
C GLY A 177 -8.28 -12.66 -6.19
N PHE A 178 -9.27 -13.29 -6.82
CA PHE A 178 -10.69 -13.02 -6.59
C PHE A 178 -11.25 -13.96 -5.54
N CYS A 179 -12.15 -13.45 -4.71
CA CYS A 179 -12.93 -14.25 -3.77
C CYS A 179 -14.42 -13.99 -3.98
N GLU A 180 -15.14 -14.99 -4.47
CA GLU A 180 -16.60 -14.95 -4.52
C GLU A 180 -17.15 -15.33 -3.13
N SER A 181 -17.88 -14.40 -2.50
CA SER A 181 -18.39 -14.58 -1.14
C SER A 181 -19.91 -14.65 -1.12
N GLY A 182 -20.45 -15.79 -0.72
CA GLY A 182 -21.89 -16.00 -0.47
C GLY A 182 -22.35 -15.50 0.91
N ILE A 183 -21.50 -14.79 1.65
CA ILE A 183 -21.87 -14.23 2.96
C ILE A 183 -22.76 -13.02 2.72
N SER A 184 -24.04 -13.16 3.08
CA SER A 184 -25.03 -12.10 2.90
C SER A 184 -24.65 -10.84 3.70
N PRO A 185 -24.70 -9.66 3.05
CA PRO A 185 -24.50 -8.41 3.76
C PRO A 185 -25.68 -8.08 4.68
N PRO A 186 -25.48 -7.26 5.70
CA PRO A 186 -26.58 -6.73 6.51
C PRO A 186 -27.62 -6.06 5.61
N GLY A 187 -28.89 -6.45 5.75
CA GLY A 187 -29.98 -5.86 4.94
C GLY A 187 -30.11 -6.41 3.51
N GLY A 188 -29.28 -7.38 3.07
CA GLY A 188 -29.41 -8.08 1.79
C GLY A 188 -28.88 -7.31 0.57
N SER A 189 -28.38 -6.09 0.73
CA SER A 189 -27.68 -5.32 -0.29
C SER A 189 -26.56 -4.50 0.32
N ILE A 190 -25.56 -4.14 -0.48
CA ILE A 190 -24.42 -3.36 -0.03
C ILE A 190 -24.50 -1.98 -0.65
N THR A 191 -24.96 -1.00 0.14
CA THR A 191 -24.92 0.42 -0.20
C THR A 191 -23.95 1.12 0.72
N VAL A 192 -22.95 1.80 0.15
CA VAL A 192 -21.90 2.50 0.90
C VAL A 192 -22.13 4.00 0.79
N ASP A 193 -22.15 4.71 1.92
CA ASP A 193 -22.17 6.17 1.95
C ASP A 193 -20.75 6.71 2.08
N CYS A 194 -20.23 7.34 1.04
CA CYS A 194 -18.93 8.01 1.03
C CYS A 194 -18.93 9.40 1.65
N GLY A 195 -20.06 9.87 2.13
CA GLY A 195 -20.19 11.13 2.87
C GLY A 195 -19.66 11.03 4.31
N ALA A 196 -19.66 12.17 4.98
CA ALA A 196 -19.23 12.25 6.39
C ALA A 196 -20.06 11.36 7.33
N GLY A 197 -21.30 11.08 6.99
CA GLY A 197 -22.17 10.15 7.72
C GLY A 197 -21.76 8.69 7.56
N GLY A 198 -21.31 8.30 6.37
CA GLY A 198 -20.88 6.95 6.05
C GLY A 198 -19.63 6.51 6.82
N PHE A 199 -18.73 7.43 7.09
CA PHE A 199 -17.55 7.15 7.92
C PHE A 199 -17.93 6.61 9.31
N PHE A 200 -18.99 7.13 9.91
CA PHE A 200 -19.48 6.64 11.21
C PHE A 200 -20.32 5.37 11.08
N ALA A 201 -21.12 5.22 10.03
CA ALA A 201 -21.92 4.02 9.78
C ALA A 201 -21.02 2.81 9.52
N ASP A 202 -19.94 2.98 8.74
CA ASP A 202 -18.94 1.98 8.46
C ASP A 202 -18.23 1.46 9.72
N TRP A 203 -18.04 2.31 10.72
CA TRP A 203 -17.45 1.91 12.01
C TRP A 203 -18.31 0.89 12.78
N TRP A 204 -19.63 0.93 12.62
CA TRP A 204 -20.54 0.20 13.48
C TRP A 204 -21.13 -1.07 12.86
N VAL A 205 -21.45 -1.05 11.57
CA VAL A 205 -22.20 -2.14 10.94
C VAL A 205 -21.50 -2.68 9.70
N ASP A 206 -21.26 -1.84 8.70
CA ASP A 206 -20.79 -2.28 7.38
C ASP A 206 -19.31 -2.69 7.43
N GLY A 207 -18.47 -1.96 8.14
CA GLY A 207 -17.05 -2.26 8.29
C GLY A 207 -16.81 -3.62 8.92
N SER A 208 -17.64 -4.05 9.86
CA SER A 208 -17.54 -5.38 10.48
C SER A 208 -17.79 -6.51 9.49
N TRP A 209 -18.72 -6.30 8.55
CA TRP A 209 -19.00 -7.25 7.49
C TRP A 209 -17.85 -7.33 6.48
N PHE A 210 -17.34 -6.20 5.99
CA PHE A 210 -16.19 -6.15 5.10
C PHE A 210 -14.98 -6.88 5.68
N GLU A 211 -14.67 -6.63 6.95
CA GLU A 211 -13.57 -7.29 7.62
C GLU A 211 -13.79 -8.80 7.83
N PHE A 212 -15.00 -9.21 8.18
CA PHE A 212 -15.34 -10.62 8.32
C PHE A 212 -15.19 -11.36 7.00
N VAL A 213 -15.69 -10.80 5.89
CA VAL A 213 -15.54 -11.37 4.55
C VAL A 213 -14.08 -11.41 4.12
N THR A 214 -13.33 -10.33 4.33
CA THR A 214 -11.88 -10.28 4.05
C THR A 214 -11.12 -11.40 4.75
N LYS A 215 -11.46 -11.67 6.02
CA LYS A 215 -10.87 -12.75 6.81
C LYS A 215 -11.25 -14.12 6.27
N THR A 216 -12.52 -14.29 5.91
CA THR A 216 -13.03 -15.55 5.35
C THR A 216 -12.40 -15.87 4.00
N CYS A 217 -12.18 -14.86 3.17
CA CYS A 217 -11.44 -14.94 1.91
C CYS A 217 -9.92 -15.11 2.11
N LYS A 218 -9.42 -15.15 3.35
CA LYS A 218 -8.01 -15.34 3.73
C LYS A 218 -7.05 -14.22 3.29
N PHE A 219 -7.53 -13.08 2.81
CA PHE A 219 -6.70 -11.94 2.43
C PHE A 219 -5.92 -11.36 3.62
N THR A 220 -6.48 -11.42 4.83
CA THR A 220 -5.85 -10.91 6.04
C THR A 220 -5.19 -11.99 6.91
N SER A 221 -5.07 -13.23 6.43
CA SER A 221 -4.54 -14.35 7.21
C SER A 221 -3.00 -14.40 7.28
N ASN A 222 -2.31 -13.45 6.70
CA ASN A 222 -0.85 -13.42 6.67
C ASN A 222 -0.26 -12.55 7.80
N TRP A 223 0.99 -12.79 8.15
CA TRP A 223 1.72 -12.08 9.21
C TRP A 223 1.87 -10.56 8.95
N ARG A 224 1.85 -10.11 7.68
CA ARG A 224 1.93 -8.70 7.31
C ARG A 224 0.75 -7.91 7.85
N ASN A 225 -0.43 -8.51 7.87
CA ASN A 225 -1.60 -7.87 8.47
C ASN A 225 -1.50 -7.77 10.00
N VAL A 226 -0.81 -8.70 10.64
CA VAL A 226 -0.59 -8.67 12.09
C VAL A 226 0.33 -7.51 12.47
N ILE A 227 1.41 -7.30 11.73
CA ILE A 227 2.35 -6.20 11.99
C ILE A 227 1.89 -4.87 11.37
N GLY A 228 0.88 -4.91 10.48
CA GLY A 228 0.35 -3.74 9.78
C GLY A 228 1.31 -3.15 8.73
N TYR A 229 2.30 -3.91 8.26
CA TYR A 229 3.23 -3.51 7.21
C TYR A 229 3.18 -4.45 6.00
N GLY A 230 2.87 -3.90 4.83
CA GLY A 230 2.56 -4.68 3.64
C GLY A 230 1.21 -5.38 3.74
N GLY A 231 0.33 -4.88 4.59
CA GLY A 231 -1.05 -5.36 4.71
C GLY A 231 -1.78 -5.22 3.39
N GLU A 232 -2.52 -6.26 3.04
CA GLU A 232 -3.24 -6.36 1.78
C GLU A 232 -4.40 -5.37 1.73
N ILE A 233 -4.58 -4.74 0.57
CA ILE A 233 -5.74 -3.90 0.28
C ILE A 233 -6.79 -4.74 -0.45
N VAL A 234 -8.02 -4.75 0.02
CA VAL A 234 -9.08 -5.56 -0.55
C VAL A 234 -10.13 -4.68 -1.21
N GLY A 235 -10.30 -4.82 -2.52
CA GLY A 235 -11.38 -4.19 -3.27
C GLY A 235 -12.68 -4.97 -3.12
N PHE A 236 -13.76 -4.30 -2.70
CA PHE A 236 -15.09 -4.89 -2.66
C PHE A 236 -15.96 -4.36 -3.76
N VAL A 237 -16.63 -5.25 -4.49
CA VAL A 237 -17.72 -4.87 -5.39
C VAL A 237 -18.98 -4.65 -4.55
N VAL A 238 -19.61 -3.48 -4.69
CA VAL A 238 -20.84 -3.13 -3.95
C VAL A 238 -21.99 -2.82 -4.91
N ASN A 239 -23.22 -2.82 -4.39
CA ASN A 239 -24.41 -2.56 -5.21
C ASN A 239 -24.50 -1.10 -5.61
N ASP A 240 -24.23 -0.20 -4.67
CA ASP A 240 -24.45 1.23 -4.82
C ASP A 240 -23.53 2.02 -3.91
N ILE A 241 -23.04 3.16 -4.37
CA ILE A 241 -22.24 4.10 -3.60
C ILE A 241 -22.90 5.47 -3.62
N GLN A 242 -23.17 6.01 -2.43
CA GLN A 242 -23.80 7.32 -2.25
C GLN A 242 -22.74 8.41 -1.99
N PRO A 243 -22.89 9.61 -2.55
CA PRO A 243 -23.96 10.03 -3.48
C PRO A 243 -23.80 9.36 -4.85
N GLY A 244 -24.90 9.16 -5.58
CA GLY A 244 -25.00 8.35 -6.80
C GLY A 244 -24.18 8.81 -8.03
N THR A 245 -23.29 9.76 -7.87
CA THR A 245 -22.26 10.15 -8.87
C THR A 245 -20.90 9.55 -8.56
N THR A 246 -20.79 8.76 -7.48
CA THR A 246 -19.57 8.19 -6.97
C THR A 246 -19.48 6.72 -7.39
N ASN A 247 -18.42 6.33 -8.07
CA ASN A 247 -18.22 4.95 -8.55
C ASN A 247 -17.27 4.12 -7.66
N GLY A 248 -16.56 4.78 -6.75
CA GLY A 248 -15.62 4.15 -5.83
C GLY A 248 -15.53 4.91 -4.52
N CYS A 249 -15.13 4.22 -3.47
CA CYS A 249 -14.98 4.80 -2.15
C CYS A 249 -13.88 4.13 -1.35
N SER A 250 -13.07 4.96 -0.71
CA SER A 250 -12.07 4.51 0.24
C SER A 250 -12.18 5.32 1.54
N MET A 251 -12.19 4.63 2.66
CA MET A 251 -12.12 5.26 4.00
C MET A 251 -10.69 5.69 4.34
N SER A 252 -9.86 5.90 3.32
CA SER A 252 -8.46 6.30 3.45
C SER A 252 -7.61 5.29 4.24
N GLY A 253 -6.45 5.67 4.75
CA GLY A 253 -5.51 4.78 5.45
C GLY A 253 -6.01 4.13 6.76
N THR A 254 -7.27 4.37 7.14
CA THR A 254 -7.86 3.78 8.35
C THR A 254 -8.32 2.33 8.16
N HIS A 255 -8.55 1.91 6.90
CA HIS A 255 -9.06 0.59 6.55
C HIS A 255 -8.14 -0.12 5.54
N ASN A 256 -8.23 -1.43 5.48
CA ASN A 256 -7.51 -2.26 4.52
C ASN A 256 -8.39 -2.64 3.33
N TYR A 257 -9.51 -1.96 3.14
CA TYR A 257 -10.41 -2.22 2.02
C TYR A 257 -10.86 -0.93 1.35
N VAL A 258 -11.23 -1.06 0.09
CA VAL A 258 -11.83 -0.04 -0.76
C VAL A 258 -13.06 -0.62 -1.44
N THR A 259 -14.00 0.20 -1.84
CA THR A 259 -15.22 -0.25 -2.51
C THR A 259 -15.31 0.32 -3.91
N ILE A 260 -15.85 -0.47 -4.84
CA ILE A 260 -16.14 -0.09 -6.21
C ILE A 260 -17.56 -0.48 -6.56
N GLU A 261 -18.31 0.42 -7.21
CA GLU A 261 -19.69 0.17 -7.56
C GLU A 261 -19.85 -0.97 -8.57
N GLY A 262 -20.90 -1.77 -8.40
CA GLY A 262 -21.30 -2.94 -9.21
C GLY A 262 -21.42 -2.68 -10.71
N PRO A 263 -22.20 -3.38 -11.49
CA PRO A 263 -21.92 -3.69 -12.90
C PRO A 263 -21.91 -2.55 -13.92
N ALA A 264 -22.01 -1.30 -13.52
CA ALA A 264 -21.88 -0.16 -14.43
C ALA A 264 -20.51 -0.12 -15.14
N LEU A 265 -20.44 0.51 -16.29
CA LEU A 265 -19.20 0.74 -17.04
C LEU A 265 -18.18 1.42 -16.10
N ARG A 266 -17.13 0.69 -15.78
CA ARG A 266 -16.11 1.16 -14.84
C ARG A 266 -14.90 1.67 -15.59
N PRO A 267 -14.39 2.88 -15.29
CA PRO A 267 -13.09 3.27 -15.79
C PRO A 267 -12.03 2.26 -15.32
N PRO A 268 -11.15 1.76 -16.20
CA PRO A 268 -10.15 0.76 -15.82
C PRO A 268 -9.26 1.19 -14.65
N ALA A 269 -9.03 2.48 -14.48
CA ALA A 269 -8.22 3.04 -13.40
C ALA A 269 -8.95 3.18 -12.05
N LEU A 270 -10.26 2.84 -11.95
CA LEU A 270 -11.05 3.06 -10.75
C LEU A 270 -10.46 2.37 -9.52
N LEU A 271 -10.14 1.08 -9.60
CA LEU A 271 -9.56 0.36 -8.46
C LEU A 271 -8.20 0.93 -8.05
N ALA A 272 -7.37 1.33 -9.02
CA ALA A 272 -6.08 1.97 -8.75
C ALA A 272 -6.26 3.33 -8.05
N HIS A 273 -7.29 4.11 -8.43
CA HIS A 273 -7.66 5.37 -7.79
C HIS A 273 -8.04 5.16 -6.32
N GLU A 274 -8.91 4.21 -6.02
CA GLU A 274 -9.33 3.90 -4.65
C GLU A 274 -8.18 3.38 -3.78
N ILE A 275 -7.30 2.56 -4.34
CA ILE A 275 -6.05 2.14 -3.67
C ILE A 275 -5.16 3.36 -3.38
N GLY A 276 -5.14 4.36 -4.25
CA GLY A 276 -4.45 5.64 -4.00
C GLY A 276 -4.98 6.33 -2.74
N HIS A 277 -6.29 6.38 -2.55
CA HIS A 277 -6.92 6.90 -1.34
C HIS A 277 -6.58 6.06 -0.10
N ALA A 278 -6.57 4.74 -0.20
CA ALA A 278 -6.11 3.87 0.88
C ALA A 278 -4.65 4.14 1.28
N CYS A 279 -3.85 4.63 0.33
CA CYS A 279 -2.47 5.10 0.58
C CYS A 279 -2.38 6.58 1.02
N LEU A 280 -3.50 7.23 1.39
CA LEU A 280 -3.63 8.62 1.82
C LEU A 280 -3.43 9.67 0.72
N LEU A 281 -3.66 9.35 -0.54
CA LEU A 281 -3.73 10.37 -1.58
C LEU A 281 -5.08 11.08 -1.55
N GLY A 282 -5.05 12.39 -1.66
CA GLY A 282 -6.24 13.22 -1.94
C GLY A 282 -6.47 13.36 -3.45
N HIS A 283 -7.62 13.92 -3.82
CA HIS A 283 -7.92 14.25 -5.21
C HIS A 283 -6.94 15.26 -5.82
N ASN A 284 -6.82 15.22 -7.13
CA ASN A 284 -6.02 16.12 -7.94
C ASN A 284 -6.88 16.64 -9.12
N GLU A 285 -6.74 17.91 -9.47
CA GLU A 285 -7.55 18.53 -10.52
C GLU A 285 -7.06 18.22 -11.95
N ASP A 286 -5.81 17.72 -12.09
CA ASP A 286 -5.26 17.35 -13.40
C ASP A 286 -5.97 16.11 -13.96
N THR A 287 -6.57 16.27 -15.15
CA THR A 287 -7.31 15.20 -15.84
C THR A 287 -6.43 14.02 -16.27
N GLY A 288 -5.12 14.21 -16.36
CA GLY A 288 -4.13 13.15 -16.60
C GLY A 288 -3.68 12.42 -15.36
N ASN A 289 -4.08 12.88 -14.18
CA ASN A 289 -3.67 12.32 -12.90
C ASN A 289 -4.57 11.17 -12.48
N LEU A 290 -3.98 10.11 -11.90
CA LEU A 290 -4.75 8.97 -11.36
C LEU A 290 -5.78 9.42 -10.32
N MET A 291 -5.44 10.43 -9.51
CA MET A 291 -6.30 10.92 -8.43
C MET A 291 -7.25 12.04 -8.89
N ASN A 292 -7.54 12.17 -10.19
CA ASN A 292 -8.58 13.07 -10.63
C ASN A 292 -9.96 12.61 -10.13
N SER A 293 -10.76 13.53 -9.58
CA SER A 293 -12.05 13.21 -8.96
C SER A 293 -13.07 12.61 -9.94
N ALA A 294 -12.94 12.90 -11.23
CA ALA A 294 -13.78 12.30 -12.27
C ALA A 294 -13.36 10.88 -12.65
N THR A 295 -12.43 10.29 -11.96
CA THR A 295 -11.72 9.06 -12.28
C THR A 295 -11.29 9.02 -13.76
N PRO A 296 -9.99 9.14 -14.07
CA PRO A 296 -9.56 9.39 -15.43
C PRO A 296 -10.07 8.32 -16.38
N GLY A 297 -10.88 8.74 -17.36
CA GLY A 297 -11.27 7.92 -18.51
C GLY A 297 -10.11 7.67 -19.48
N ILE A 298 -8.91 8.18 -19.17
CA ILE A 298 -7.71 7.98 -19.96
C ILE A 298 -7.10 6.61 -19.67
N ALA A 299 -6.57 5.99 -20.71
CA ALA A 299 -6.04 4.63 -20.64
C ALA A 299 -4.86 4.47 -19.65
N GLN A 300 -4.10 5.55 -19.38
CA GLN A 300 -2.88 5.47 -18.60
C GLN A 300 -2.64 6.72 -17.72
N PRO A 301 -3.43 6.91 -16.66
CA PRO A 301 -3.24 8.02 -15.74
C PRO A 301 -1.89 7.92 -15.00
N LEU A 302 -1.37 9.05 -14.56
CA LEU A 302 -0.08 9.15 -13.88
C LEU A 302 -0.24 9.61 -12.45
N LEU A 303 0.70 9.24 -11.60
CA LEU A 303 0.94 9.85 -10.30
C LEU A 303 2.08 10.88 -10.42
N THR A 304 1.95 12.01 -9.75
CA THR A 304 3.07 12.94 -9.59
C THR A 304 4.20 12.33 -8.75
N ASN A 305 5.39 12.92 -8.79
CA ASN A 305 6.50 12.50 -7.93
C ASN A 305 6.14 12.53 -6.44
N TRP A 306 5.41 13.57 -6.02
CA TRP A 306 4.91 13.68 -4.65
C TRP A 306 3.95 12.53 -4.29
N GLN A 307 2.93 12.30 -5.13
CA GLN A 307 1.95 11.23 -4.93
C GLN A 307 2.61 9.85 -4.90
N SER A 308 3.53 9.57 -5.82
CA SER A 308 4.32 8.33 -5.82
C SER A 308 5.10 8.16 -4.51
N SER A 309 5.68 9.24 -3.98
CA SER A 309 6.43 9.19 -2.72
C SER A 309 5.51 8.96 -1.52
N VAL A 310 4.31 9.54 -1.52
CA VAL A 310 3.28 9.29 -0.51
C VAL A 310 2.84 7.83 -0.53
N VAL A 311 2.53 7.28 -1.71
CA VAL A 311 2.16 5.86 -1.86
C VAL A 311 3.27 4.96 -1.36
N ARG A 312 4.51 5.19 -1.77
CA ARG A 312 5.67 4.39 -1.38
C ARG A 312 5.94 4.38 0.12
N SER A 313 5.58 5.46 0.82
CA SER A 313 5.69 5.56 2.28
C SER A 313 4.51 4.97 3.04
N SER A 314 3.48 4.48 2.35
CA SER A 314 2.31 3.84 2.97
C SER A 314 2.68 2.51 3.62
N ARG A 315 1.95 2.18 4.71
CA ARG A 315 2.04 0.87 5.37
C ARG A 315 1.67 -0.31 4.45
N HIS A 316 0.91 -0.06 3.39
CA HIS A 316 0.52 -1.07 2.41
C HIS A 316 1.64 -1.42 1.43
N VAL A 317 2.69 -0.59 1.35
CA VAL A 317 3.79 -0.74 0.40
C VAL A 317 5.06 -1.13 1.13
N THR A 318 5.57 -2.32 0.84
CA THR A 318 6.60 -3.00 1.62
C THR A 318 7.77 -3.48 0.75
N TYR A 319 8.90 -3.71 1.35
CA TYR A 319 10.00 -4.47 0.76
C TYR A 319 9.83 -5.98 0.95
N LEU A 320 8.93 -6.41 1.87
CA LEU A 320 8.73 -7.81 2.28
C LEU A 320 7.85 -8.61 1.31
#